data_6a3935c871b0b0dd54820754637fa8a9
#
_entry.id   6a3935c871b0b0dd54820754637fa8a9
#
_cell.length_a   1.000
_cell.length_b   1.000
_cell.length_c   1.000
_cell.angle_alpha   90.00
_cell.angle_beta   90.00
_cell.angle_gamma   90.00
#
_symmetry.space_group_name_H-M   'P 1'
#
loop_
_entity.id
_entity.type
_entity.pdbx_description
1 polymer ?
#
loop_
_entity_poly.entity_id
_entity_poly.type
_entity_poly.pdbx_seq_one_letter_code
_entity_poly.pdbx_strand_id
1 'polypeptide(L)'
;DHNIHQFIKIMNRKSIYATLFLTFLLGIGGQTALAHTGGLDAGYRDNQTAASLIQAGEAEGAKILAAQAETSLLHLDEDAVLYATIANQSQTMMARPAVVCTWNGKLVGKTVLTNGLKGLDQQTVAIHISAADLDKVLGEDAKKGAIRLELELIDEAQPLKTACSASYVNITRAESFYTRRMVVEEGTGAWCGWCVKGIVGLRYMNATYPDQFIGIAVHNGDMYTVNNYKTWLAKYFDGYPNCLANRSGKAFIPEAANLERRLKAMDEKAECDIQFTAQLADGTISFHTTTTFLTTKQESNYRMAYVVCEDQLPITQNNYYAGGENGEMGGFEDLPKKAEIKVDDVALGIYPSPEGMEDVLPQTIEAEQAYEHVYSIDAPYHDEDDNLWAAVLLLDGATGEIVQAAKAKVLPATSIQGVADQPATTPREGIFNLQGQRLRSLQHGINIVNGKKVLKR
;
A
#
# COMPACT_ATOMS: atom_id res chain seq x y z
N ASP A 1 -22.22 -26.94 -26.02
CA ASP A 1 -21.75 -26.70 -24.65
C ASP A 1 -20.23 -26.84 -24.44
N HIS A 2 -19.47 -27.11 -25.50
CA HIS A 2 -18.01 -27.27 -25.39
C HIS A 2 -17.24 -26.01 -25.78
N ASN A 3 -17.89 -24.98 -26.31
CA ASN A 3 -17.23 -23.73 -26.78
C ASN A 3 -17.19 -22.59 -25.79
N ILE A 4 -17.89 -22.67 -24.66
CA ILE A 4 -17.88 -21.61 -23.64
C ILE A 4 -16.68 -21.75 -22.67
N HIS A 5 -16.17 -22.95 -22.48
CA HIS A 5 -15.03 -23.20 -21.58
C HIS A 5 -13.66 -22.82 -22.16
N GLN A 6 -13.55 -22.67 -23.48
CA GLN A 6 -12.29 -22.25 -24.12
C GLN A 6 -12.13 -20.73 -24.18
N PHE A 7 -13.23 -19.97 -24.12
CA PHE A 7 -13.17 -18.50 -24.11
C PHE A 7 -12.75 -17.91 -22.77
N ILE A 8 -12.99 -18.62 -21.67
CA ILE A 8 -12.63 -18.17 -20.31
C ILE A 8 -11.13 -18.32 -20.00
N LYS A 9 -10.41 -19.15 -20.76
CA LYS A 9 -8.98 -19.40 -20.54
C LYS A 9 -8.02 -18.40 -21.19
N ILE A 10 -8.52 -17.46 -21.99
CA ILE A 10 -7.69 -16.48 -22.73
C ILE A 10 -7.93 -15.04 -22.25
N MET A 11 -8.84 -14.80 -21.33
CA MET A 11 -8.95 -13.50 -20.68
C MET A 11 -7.84 -13.36 -19.65
N ASN A 12 -6.79 -12.68 -20.05
CA ASN A 12 -5.66 -12.28 -19.22
C ASN A 12 -6.20 -11.53 -17.99
N ARG A 13 -5.68 -11.84 -16.78
CA ARG A 13 -6.08 -11.23 -15.50
C ARG A 13 -6.17 -9.70 -15.53
N LYS A 14 -5.39 -9.07 -16.40
CA LYS A 14 -5.34 -7.62 -16.63
C LYS A 14 -6.63 -7.02 -17.20
N SER A 15 -7.42 -7.77 -17.95
CA SER A 15 -8.67 -7.28 -18.56
C SER A 15 -9.83 -7.17 -17.56
N ILE A 16 -9.80 -7.91 -16.46
CA ILE A 16 -10.87 -7.92 -15.45
C ILE A 16 -10.88 -6.60 -14.64
N TYR A 17 -9.70 -6.02 -14.39
CA TYR A 17 -9.60 -4.76 -13.65
C TYR A 17 -10.11 -3.55 -14.43
N ALA A 18 -9.87 -3.51 -15.75
CA ALA A 18 -10.40 -2.44 -16.60
C ALA A 18 -11.94 -2.46 -16.68
N THR A 19 -12.55 -3.65 -16.68
CA THR A 19 -14.00 -3.81 -16.77
C THR A 19 -14.73 -3.53 -15.45
N LEU A 20 -14.11 -3.84 -14.30
CA LEU A 20 -14.68 -3.55 -12.98
C LEU A 20 -14.63 -2.04 -12.63
N PHE A 21 -13.65 -1.30 -13.15
CA PHE A 21 -13.57 0.14 -12.95
C PHE A 21 -14.60 0.90 -13.81
N LEU A 22 -14.94 0.37 -14.99
CA LEU A 22 -15.90 0.99 -15.91
C LEU A 22 -17.35 0.91 -15.39
N THR A 23 -17.70 -0.17 -14.67
CA THR A 23 -19.04 -0.34 -14.08
C THR A 23 -19.30 0.59 -12.89
N PHE A 24 -18.25 1.10 -12.24
CA PHE A 24 -18.40 2.02 -11.10
C PHE A 24 -18.72 3.48 -11.54
N LEU A 25 -18.32 3.87 -12.75
CA LEU A 25 -18.57 5.20 -13.30
C LEU A 25 -19.97 5.36 -13.93
N LEU A 26 -20.66 4.26 -14.24
CA LEU A 26 -21.95 4.29 -14.95
C LEU A 26 -23.17 4.22 -14.02
N GLY A 27 -22.99 4.12 -12.69
CA GLY A 27 -24.08 3.88 -11.73
C GLY A 27 -24.58 5.07 -10.93
N ILE A 28 -24.06 6.29 -11.11
CA ILE A 28 -24.50 7.44 -10.30
C ILE A 28 -25.00 8.56 -11.21
N GLY A 29 -26.29 8.59 -11.38
CA GLY A 29 -27.02 9.74 -11.90
C GLY A 29 -27.01 10.88 -10.90
N GLY A 30 -26.50 12.02 -11.32
CA GLY A 30 -26.83 13.36 -10.88
C GLY A 30 -26.69 13.68 -9.40
N GLN A 31 -25.49 13.95 -8.97
CA GLN A 31 -25.14 15.04 -8.05
C GLN A 31 -23.62 15.19 -8.11
N THR A 32 -23.14 16.43 -8.13
CA THR A 32 -21.73 16.81 -8.18
C THR A 32 -20.95 16.18 -7.02
N ALA A 33 -20.54 14.95 -7.19
CA ALA A 33 -19.44 14.41 -6.45
C ALA A 33 -18.19 14.92 -7.15
N LEU A 34 -17.53 15.91 -6.56
CA LEU A 34 -16.10 16.05 -6.68
C LEU A 34 -15.55 14.71 -6.21
N ALA A 35 -15.45 13.77 -7.15
CA ALA A 35 -14.81 12.53 -6.92
C ALA A 35 -13.39 12.88 -6.48
N HIS A 36 -13.01 12.39 -5.35
CA HIS A 36 -11.64 12.31 -4.91
C HIS A 36 -10.79 11.71 -6.04
N THR A 37 -10.28 12.55 -6.90
CA THR A 37 -9.05 12.29 -7.61
C THR A 37 -7.98 12.46 -6.55
N GLY A 38 -7.79 11.39 -5.78
CA GLY A 38 -6.79 11.38 -4.73
C GLY A 38 -5.45 11.78 -5.30
N GLY A 39 -4.88 12.84 -4.76
CA GLY A 39 -3.46 13.03 -4.72
C GLY A 39 -2.71 13.42 -5.98
N LEU A 40 -3.34 13.95 -7.03
CA LEU A 40 -2.60 14.38 -8.22
C LEU A 40 -2.37 15.90 -8.33
N ASP A 41 -2.91 16.71 -7.43
CA ASP A 41 -2.82 18.18 -7.58
C ASP A 41 -2.32 18.96 -6.36
N ALA A 42 -1.82 18.32 -5.31
CA ALA A 42 -1.37 19.05 -4.13
C ALA A 42 0.11 19.42 -4.14
N GLY A 43 0.85 19.35 -5.23
CA GLY A 43 2.30 19.49 -5.16
C GLY A 43 3.01 20.23 -6.28
N TYR A 44 2.34 20.99 -7.13
CA TYR A 44 3.08 21.77 -8.12
C TYR A 44 2.42 23.11 -8.44
N ARG A 45 2.51 24.03 -7.52
CA ARG A 45 2.40 25.47 -7.82
C ARG A 45 3.79 26.06 -7.78
N ASP A 46 4.57 25.87 -8.83
CA ASP A 46 5.49 26.89 -9.31
C ASP A 46 6.10 26.44 -10.63
N ASN A 47 5.53 26.87 -11.71
CA ASN A 47 6.29 27.19 -12.90
C ASN A 47 5.45 28.09 -13.79
N GLN A 48 5.63 29.37 -13.62
CA GLN A 48 5.08 30.42 -14.50
C GLN A 48 5.55 30.26 -15.98
N THR A 49 6.43 29.34 -16.30
CA THR A 49 6.88 29.03 -17.64
C THR A 49 6.00 28.01 -18.37
N ALA A 50 5.26 27.15 -17.65
CA ALA A 50 4.29 26.25 -18.28
C ALA A 50 2.95 26.96 -18.59
N ALA A 51 2.59 27.97 -17.80
CA ALA A 51 1.36 28.75 -17.99
C ALA A 51 1.34 29.59 -19.28
N SER A 52 2.47 29.92 -19.88
CA SER A 52 2.53 30.69 -21.13
C SER A 52 2.30 29.86 -22.38
N LEU A 53 2.37 28.54 -22.29
CA LEU A 53 2.04 27.62 -23.39
C LEU A 53 0.58 27.16 -23.35
N ILE A 54 -0.12 27.33 -22.23
CA ILE A 54 -1.52 26.92 -22.04
C ILE A 54 -2.53 27.97 -22.56
N GLN A 55 -2.09 29.14 -23.01
CA GLN A 55 -2.96 30.19 -23.57
C GLN A 55 -3.27 30.07 -25.06
N ALA A 56 -2.87 28.99 -25.72
CA ALA A 56 -3.26 28.75 -27.11
C ALA A 56 -4.53 27.89 -27.15
N GLY A 57 -5.68 28.56 -27.02
CA GLY A 57 -6.98 28.11 -27.48
C GLY A 57 -7.48 26.79 -26.91
N GLU A 58 -8.29 26.85 -25.86
CA GLU A 58 -9.19 25.73 -25.52
C GLU A 58 -9.93 25.29 -26.78
N ALA A 59 -9.59 24.12 -27.32
CA ALA A 59 -10.40 23.48 -28.31
C ALA A 59 -11.70 23.10 -27.62
N GLU A 60 -12.77 23.89 -27.88
CA GLU A 60 -14.09 23.56 -27.40
C GLU A 60 -14.37 22.10 -27.73
N GLY A 61 -14.36 21.26 -26.72
CA GLY A 61 -15.03 19.99 -26.77
C GLY A 61 -14.24 18.71 -26.54
N ALA A 62 -12.92 18.68 -26.39
CA ALA A 62 -12.22 17.44 -26.12
C ALA A 62 -11.35 17.52 -24.87
N LYS A 63 -11.45 16.53 -23.97
CA LYS A 63 -10.73 16.53 -22.69
C LYS A 63 -10.24 15.13 -22.31
N ILE A 64 -9.11 15.09 -21.60
CA ILE A 64 -8.73 13.94 -20.76
C ILE A 64 -9.42 14.12 -19.41
N LEU A 65 -10.36 13.22 -19.09
CA LEU A 65 -11.10 13.25 -17.84
C LEU A 65 -10.35 12.63 -16.67
N ALA A 66 -9.56 11.59 -16.97
CA ALA A 66 -8.74 10.87 -16.01
C ALA A 66 -7.55 10.23 -16.70
N ALA A 67 -6.43 10.15 -16.01
CA ALA A 67 -5.25 9.44 -16.46
C ALA A 67 -4.58 8.72 -15.29
N GLN A 68 -4.14 7.49 -15.52
CA GLN A 68 -3.46 6.68 -14.50
C GLN A 68 -2.55 5.64 -15.14
N ALA A 69 -1.55 5.16 -14.40
CA ALA A 69 -0.80 3.97 -14.78
C ALA A 69 -1.53 2.70 -14.31
N GLU A 70 -1.34 1.57 -15.00
CA GLU A 70 -1.79 0.25 -14.53
C GLU A 70 -1.10 -0.10 -13.21
N THR A 71 0.22 0.13 -13.13
CA THR A 71 1.00 0.18 -11.89
C THR A 71 1.91 1.41 -11.94
N SER A 72 2.06 2.09 -10.81
CA SER A 72 2.95 3.24 -10.71
C SER A 72 4.39 2.83 -10.37
N LEU A 73 4.62 1.59 -9.96
CA LEU A 73 5.92 1.06 -9.55
C LEU A 73 6.41 0.03 -10.57
N LEU A 74 7.44 0.37 -11.32
CA LEU A 74 7.94 -0.42 -12.45
C LEU A 74 9.40 -0.78 -12.25
N HIS A 75 9.73 -2.07 -12.40
CA HIS A 75 11.14 -2.46 -12.58
C HIS A 75 11.68 -1.86 -13.89
N LEU A 76 13.01 -1.75 -13.98
CA LEU A 76 13.64 -1.11 -15.15
C LEU A 76 13.34 -1.83 -16.47
N ASP A 77 13.06 -3.12 -16.44
CA ASP A 77 12.71 -3.98 -17.56
C ASP A 77 11.21 -4.15 -17.79
N GLU A 78 10.36 -3.52 -16.95
CA GLU A 78 8.90 -3.58 -17.11
C GLU A 78 8.39 -2.49 -18.05
N ASP A 79 7.45 -2.88 -18.91
CA ASP A 79 6.70 -1.98 -19.79
C ASP A 79 5.69 -1.17 -18.97
N ALA A 80 5.50 0.10 -19.31
CA ALA A 80 4.46 0.94 -18.72
C ALA A 80 3.16 0.83 -19.54
N VAL A 81 2.03 0.68 -18.85
CA VAL A 81 0.70 0.78 -19.45
C VAL A 81 -0.03 1.93 -18.75
N LEU A 82 -0.39 2.95 -19.53
CA LEU A 82 -1.14 4.10 -19.05
C LEU A 82 -2.56 4.03 -19.59
N TYR A 83 -3.54 4.40 -18.79
CA TYR A 83 -4.93 4.54 -19.19
C TYR A 83 -5.32 5.99 -19.16
N ALA A 84 -5.91 6.48 -20.26
CA ALA A 84 -6.52 7.80 -20.33
C ALA A 84 -7.99 7.69 -20.70
N THR A 85 -8.88 8.24 -19.88
CA THR A 85 -10.29 8.40 -20.22
C THR A 85 -10.45 9.75 -20.92
N ILE A 86 -10.78 9.71 -22.19
CA ILE A 86 -10.98 10.88 -23.05
C ILE A 86 -12.45 11.08 -23.33
N ALA A 87 -12.88 12.33 -23.42
CA ALA A 87 -14.25 12.72 -23.77
C ALA A 87 -14.24 13.73 -24.90
N ASN A 88 -15.15 13.56 -25.83
CA ASN A 88 -15.49 14.55 -26.84
C ASN A 88 -16.78 15.28 -26.40
N GLN A 89 -16.63 16.48 -25.88
CA GLN A 89 -17.75 17.28 -25.37
C GLN A 89 -18.44 18.10 -26.49
N SER A 90 -17.92 18.05 -27.72
CA SER A 90 -18.57 18.68 -28.89
C SER A 90 -19.65 17.77 -29.49
N GLN A 91 -20.48 18.32 -30.36
CA GLN A 91 -21.46 17.55 -31.12
C GLN A 91 -20.86 16.89 -32.37
N THR A 92 -19.65 17.28 -32.76
CA THR A 92 -18.99 16.80 -33.98
C THR A 92 -18.03 15.67 -33.63
N MET A 93 -17.88 14.73 -34.54
CA MET A 93 -16.95 13.61 -34.41
C MET A 93 -15.51 14.09 -34.53
N MET A 94 -14.65 13.65 -33.62
CA MET A 94 -13.20 13.68 -33.83
C MET A 94 -12.81 12.53 -34.76
N ALA A 95 -12.23 12.86 -35.91
CA ALA A 95 -12.02 11.84 -36.92
C ALA A 95 -10.84 10.91 -36.59
N ARG A 96 -9.78 11.44 -36.00
CA ARG A 96 -8.57 10.68 -35.68
C ARG A 96 -7.93 11.15 -34.36
N PRO A 97 -8.65 11.02 -33.23
CA PRO A 97 -8.10 11.39 -31.94
C PRO A 97 -6.93 10.48 -31.55
N ALA A 98 -5.91 11.08 -30.95
CA ALA A 98 -4.76 10.36 -30.41
C ALA A 98 -4.41 10.88 -29.04
N VAL A 99 -4.03 9.98 -28.14
CA VAL A 99 -3.39 10.34 -26.86
C VAL A 99 -1.88 10.15 -27.04
N VAL A 100 -1.16 11.24 -26.84
CA VAL A 100 0.30 11.31 -26.95
C VAL A 100 0.88 11.39 -25.55
N CYS A 101 1.85 10.55 -25.26
CA CYS A 101 2.59 10.58 -24.00
C CYS A 101 3.99 11.13 -24.24
N THR A 102 4.38 12.14 -23.47
CA THR A 102 5.70 12.77 -23.56
C THR A 102 6.39 12.81 -22.19
N TRP A 103 7.71 12.93 -22.23
CA TRP A 103 8.55 13.29 -21.11
C TRP A 103 9.46 14.45 -21.50
N ASN A 104 9.35 15.57 -20.79
CA ASN A 104 10.09 16.80 -21.13
C ASN A 104 9.97 17.16 -22.63
N GLY A 105 8.76 17.01 -23.19
CA GLY A 105 8.45 17.30 -24.60
C GLY A 105 8.96 16.25 -25.60
N LYS A 106 9.61 15.17 -25.18
CA LYS A 106 10.02 14.07 -26.04
C LYS A 106 8.95 12.99 -26.06
N LEU A 107 8.60 12.50 -27.25
CA LEU A 107 7.61 11.44 -27.43
C LEU A 107 8.08 10.14 -26.77
N VAL A 108 7.25 9.57 -25.90
CA VAL A 108 7.48 8.30 -25.22
C VAL A 108 6.53 7.22 -25.74
N GLY A 109 5.27 7.58 -25.96
CA GLY A 109 4.26 6.65 -26.45
C GLY A 109 3.08 7.37 -27.08
N LYS A 110 2.26 6.62 -27.83
CA LYS A 110 1.10 7.18 -28.51
C LYS A 110 0.08 6.10 -28.82
N THR A 111 -1.20 6.43 -28.65
CA THR A 111 -2.31 5.60 -29.11
C THR A 111 -3.28 6.42 -29.95
N VAL A 112 -3.62 5.91 -31.14
CA VAL A 112 -4.54 6.56 -32.09
C VAL A 112 -5.85 5.77 -32.13
N LEU A 113 -6.99 6.46 -32.01
CA LEU A 113 -8.30 5.86 -32.20
C LEU A 113 -8.68 5.92 -33.69
N THR A 114 -8.49 4.82 -34.37
CA THR A 114 -8.74 4.73 -35.85
C THR A 114 -10.20 4.86 -36.22
N ASN A 115 -11.13 4.57 -35.28
CA ASN A 115 -12.58 4.69 -35.52
C ASN A 115 -13.13 6.07 -35.12
N GLY A 116 -12.25 7.01 -34.73
CA GLY A 116 -12.64 8.30 -34.23
C GLY A 116 -13.35 8.26 -32.86
N LEU A 117 -13.76 9.44 -32.38
CA LEU A 117 -14.54 9.59 -31.15
C LEU A 117 -15.78 10.43 -31.48
N LYS A 118 -16.96 9.84 -31.34
CA LYS A 118 -18.23 10.52 -31.63
C LYS A 118 -18.43 11.74 -30.73
N GLY A 119 -19.26 12.67 -31.21
CA GLY A 119 -19.69 13.79 -30.37
C GLY A 119 -20.44 13.32 -29.12
N LEU A 120 -20.16 13.93 -27.98
CA LEU A 120 -20.74 13.63 -26.67
C LEU A 120 -20.43 12.21 -26.13
N ASP A 121 -19.42 11.55 -26.69
CA ASP A 121 -18.97 10.21 -26.30
C ASP A 121 -17.67 10.28 -25.48
N GLN A 122 -17.39 9.22 -24.71
CA GLN A 122 -16.16 9.06 -23.97
C GLN A 122 -15.60 7.65 -24.15
N GLN A 123 -14.29 7.53 -24.08
CA GLN A 123 -13.61 6.24 -24.19
C GLN A 123 -12.34 6.22 -23.34
N THR A 124 -12.05 5.07 -22.70
CA THR A 124 -10.76 4.83 -22.08
C THR A 124 -9.83 4.15 -23.09
N VAL A 125 -8.64 4.72 -23.26
CA VAL A 125 -7.59 4.22 -24.15
C VAL A 125 -6.38 3.79 -23.34
N ALA A 126 -5.69 2.75 -23.78
CA ALA A 126 -4.43 2.29 -23.22
C ALA A 126 -3.27 2.80 -24.08
N ILE A 127 -2.23 3.30 -23.45
CA ILE A 127 -0.96 3.65 -24.08
C ILE A 127 0.08 2.66 -23.54
N HIS A 128 0.60 1.83 -24.43
CA HIS A 128 1.66 0.88 -24.12
C HIS A 128 3.01 1.50 -24.45
N ILE A 129 3.92 1.50 -23.49
CA ILE A 129 5.26 2.07 -23.60
C ILE A 129 6.24 0.98 -23.17
N SER A 130 7.09 0.55 -24.08
CA SER A 130 8.09 -0.46 -23.75
C SER A 130 9.16 0.12 -22.82
N ALA A 131 9.75 -0.73 -21.98
CA ALA A 131 10.89 -0.36 -21.16
C ALA A 131 12.04 0.23 -21.99
N ALA A 132 12.28 -0.32 -23.19
CA ALA A 132 13.31 0.16 -24.11
C ALA A 132 13.01 1.56 -24.66
N ASP A 133 11.73 1.89 -24.96
CA ASP A 133 11.36 3.24 -25.40
C ASP A 133 11.48 4.25 -24.25
N LEU A 134 11.13 3.85 -23.01
CA LEU A 134 11.38 4.66 -21.83
C LEU A 134 12.87 4.93 -21.67
N ASP A 135 13.73 3.92 -21.69
CA ASP A 135 15.18 4.07 -21.54
C ASP A 135 15.78 4.99 -22.61
N LYS A 136 15.34 4.83 -23.85
CA LYS A 136 15.79 5.65 -24.97
C LYS A 136 15.48 7.13 -24.81
N VAL A 137 14.32 7.44 -24.23
CA VAL A 137 13.87 8.84 -24.06
C VAL A 137 14.42 9.45 -22.78
N LEU A 138 14.45 8.70 -21.68
CA LEU A 138 14.92 9.15 -20.35
C LEU A 138 16.44 9.32 -20.33
N GLY A 139 17.20 8.44 -21.00
CA GLY A 139 18.66 8.37 -20.89
C GLY A 139 19.12 7.83 -19.54
N GLU A 140 20.44 7.68 -19.36
CA GLU A 140 21.03 7.04 -18.18
C GLU A 140 20.73 7.78 -16.86
N ASP A 141 20.68 9.12 -16.90
CA ASP A 141 20.53 9.95 -15.70
C ASP A 141 19.09 9.94 -15.14
N ALA A 142 18.09 9.63 -15.96
CA ALA A 142 16.68 9.70 -15.60
C ALA A 142 15.92 8.36 -15.70
N LYS A 143 16.60 7.26 -16.02
CA LYS A 143 15.94 5.95 -16.15
C LYS A 143 15.46 5.36 -14.82
N LYS A 144 15.98 5.84 -13.69
CA LYS A 144 15.58 5.46 -12.33
C LYS A 144 14.94 6.65 -11.62
N GLY A 145 14.05 6.37 -10.68
CA GLY A 145 13.41 7.35 -9.83
C GLY A 145 11.99 7.70 -10.23
N ALA A 146 11.47 8.78 -9.68
CA ALA A 146 10.15 9.29 -9.99
C ALA A 146 10.14 9.99 -11.36
N ILE A 147 9.21 9.60 -12.22
CA ILE A 147 9.08 10.08 -13.60
C ILE A 147 7.66 10.61 -13.76
N ARG A 148 7.53 11.86 -14.16
CA ARG A 148 6.26 12.48 -14.51
C ARG A 148 6.08 12.44 -16.02
N LEU A 149 5.11 11.69 -16.50
CA LEU A 149 4.73 11.58 -17.89
C LEU A 149 3.55 12.51 -18.18
N GLU A 150 3.64 13.25 -19.27
CA GLU A 150 2.59 14.17 -19.73
C GLU A 150 1.77 13.51 -20.83
N LEU A 151 0.45 13.60 -20.72
CA LEU A 151 -0.50 13.07 -21.69
C LEU A 151 -1.26 14.21 -22.35
N GLU A 152 -1.28 14.23 -23.67
CA GLU A 152 -2.03 15.19 -24.46
C GLU A 152 -3.01 14.48 -25.38
N LEU A 153 -4.24 15.01 -25.48
CA LEU A 153 -5.23 14.58 -26.47
C LEU A 153 -5.15 15.50 -27.68
N ILE A 154 -4.88 14.94 -28.85
CA ILE A 154 -4.81 15.65 -30.14
C ILE A 154 -5.78 15.02 -31.14
N ASP A 155 -6.17 15.76 -32.21
CA ASP A 155 -6.83 15.19 -33.38
C ASP A 155 -5.85 15.25 -34.60
N GLU A 156 -5.31 14.12 -35.00
CA GLU A 156 -4.38 14.04 -36.13
C GLU A 156 -5.01 14.45 -37.47
N ALA A 157 -6.34 14.42 -37.59
CA ALA A 157 -7.03 14.91 -38.77
C ALA A 157 -7.03 16.45 -38.87
N GLN A 158 -6.71 17.14 -37.77
CA GLN A 158 -6.68 18.60 -37.70
C GLN A 158 -5.43 19.09 -36.94
N PRO A 159 -4.22 18.91 -37.49
CA PRO A 159 -2.97 19.15 -36.80
C PRO A 159 -2.72 20.60 -36.32
N LEU A 160 -3.48 21.56 -36.81
CA LEU A 160 -3.40 22.97 -36.39
C LEU A 160 -4.39 23.35 -35.30
N LYS A 161 -5.31 22.45 -34.94
CA LYS A 161 -6.19 22.60 -33.79
C LYS A 161 -5.77 21.59 -32.72
N THR A 162 -4.74 21.94 -31.98
CA THR A 162 -4.30 21.14 -30.82
C THR A 162 -5.47 21.08 -29.83
N ALA A 163 -5.96 19.90 -29.59
CA ALA A 163 -6.89 19.68 -28.49
C ALA A 163 -6.11 19.90 -27.20
N CYS A 164 -6.56 20.84 -26.40
CA CYS A 164 -5.78 21.29 -25.26
C CYS A 164 -6.33 20.70 -23.97
N SER A 165 -6.06 19.43 -23.75
CA SER A 165 -6.18 18.86 -22.43
C SER A 165 -4.89 18.09 -22.16
N ALA A 166 -4.11 18.60 -21.22
CA ALA A 166 -2.95 17.89 -20.68
C ALA A 166 -3.34 17.22 -19.36
N SER A 167 -2.82 16.05 -19.15
CA SER A 167 -2.88 15.34 -17.86
C SER A 167 -1.51 14.75 -17.58
N TYR A 168 -1.29 14.34 -16.32
CA TYR A 168 0.00 13.80 -15.93
C TYR A 168 -0.19 12.44 -15.27
N VAL A 169 0.78 11.55 -15.47
CA VAL A 169 0.88 10.27 -14.78
C VAL A 169 2.27 10.16 -14.17
N ASN A 170 2.34 9.91 -12.88
CA ASN A 170 3.58 9.65 -12.20
C ASN A 170 3.84 8.15 -12.14
N ILE A 171 5.05 7.74 -12.49
CA ILE A 171 5.56 6.39 -12.30
C ILE A 171 6.89 6.46 -11.56
N THR A 172 7.22 5.40 -10.84
CA THR A 172 8.54 5.23 -10.21
C THR A 172 9.21 4.02 -10.83
N ARG A 173 10.45 4.19 -11.32
CA ARG A 173 11.27 3.10 -11.85
C ARG A 173 12.45 2.81 -10.94
N ALA A 174 12.66 1.53 -10.60
CA ALA A 174 13.76 1.10 -9.76
C ALA A 174 14.26 -0.31 -10.15
N GLU A 175 15.48 -0.66 -9.74
CA GLU A 175 16.02 -2.02 -9.91
C GLU A 175 15.30 -3.02 -9.01
N SER A 176 14.89 -2.56 -7.82
CA SER A 176 14.17 -3.36 -6.82
C SER A 176 13.22 -2.47 -6.02
N PHE A 177 12.19 -3.08 -5.47
CA PHE A 177 11.24 -2.45 -4.56
C PHE A 177 11.25 -3.18 -3.22
N TYR A 178 10.85 -2.50 -2.18
CA TYR A 178 10.54 -3.11 -0.90
C TYR A 178 9.23 -3.90 -0.99
N THR A 179 9.06 -4.86 -0.09
CA THR A 179 7.81 -5.62 -0.01
C THR A 179 6.75 -4.82 0.72
N ARG A 180 5.62 -4.59 0.05
CA ARG A 180 4.45 -3.97 0.66
C ARG A 180 3.72 -4.96 1.56
N ARG A 181 3.37 -4.53 2.76
CA ARG A 181 2.56 -5.31 3.68
C ARG A 181 1.08 -4.93 3.57
N MET A 182 0.22 -5.93 3.61
CA MET A 182 -1.22 -5.73 3.71
C MET A 182 -1.61 -5.66 5.19
N VAL A 183 -2.06 -4.49 5.62
CA VAL A 183 -2.67 -4.32 6.93
C VAL A 183 -4.17 -4.53 6.81
N VAL A 184 -4.74 -5.36 7.66
CA VAL A 184 -6.18 -5.58 7.74
C VAL A 184 -6.66 -5.16 9.12
N GLU A 185 -7.51 -4.14 9.15
CA GLU A 185 -8.22 -3.67 10.34
C GLU A 185 -9.61 -4.30 10.33
N GLU A 186 -9.82 -5.29 11.20
CA GLU A 186 -11.09 -6.01 11.32
C GLU A 186 -11.93 -5.46 12.45
N GLY A 187 -13.21 -5.15 12.18
CA GLY A 187 -14.21 -4.93 13.22
C GLY A 187 -14.82 -6.25 13.67
N THR A 188 -14.72 -6.53 14.96
CA THR A 188 -15.13 -7.81 15.56
C THR A 188 -15.81 -7.61 16.93
N GLY A 189 -16.20 -8.68 17.58
CA GLY A 189 -16.72 -8.67 18.95
C GLY A 189 -17.18 -10.04 19.42
N ALA A 190 -17.05 -10.29 20.72
CA ALA A 190 -17.42 -11.55 21.38
C ALA A 190 -18.89 -11.92 21.21
N TRP A 191 -19.77 -10.95 21.13
CA TRP A 191 -21.22 -11.10 20.93
C TRP A 191 -21.60 -11.52 19.50
N CYS A 192 -20.71 -11.33 18.55
CA CYS A 192 -20.96 -11.53 17.10
C CYS A 192 -20.66 -12.99 16.72
N GLY A 193 -21.66 -13.81 16.56
CA GLY A 193 -21.47 -15.25 16.23
C GLY A 193 -20.89 -15.51 14.83
N TRP A 194 -21.00 -14.57 13.88
CA TRP A 194 -20.37 -14.63 12.57
C TRP A 194 -18.91 -14.18 12.56
N CYS A 195 -18.44 -13.49 13.64
CA CYS A 195 -17.08 -12.95 13.73
C CYS A 195 -16.00 -14.04 13.85
N VAL A 196 -16.38 -15.27 14.10
CA VAL A 196 -15.53 -16.45 13.94
C VAL A 196 -14.80 -16.49 12.58
N LYS A 197 -15.44 -15.98 11.51
CA LYS A 197 -14.84 -15.88 10.17
C LYS A 197 -13.54 -15.08 10.17
N GLY A 198 -13.54 -13.96 10.88
CA GLY A 198 -12.36 -13.12 11.01
C GLY A 198 -11.27 -13.78 11.84
N ILE A 199 -11.62 -14.38 12.98
CA ILE A 199 -10.67 -15.13 13.81
C ILE A 199 -9.93 -16.18 12.98
N VAL A 200 -10.66 -16.99 12.20
CA VAL A 200 -10.08 -18.02 11.31
C VAL A 200 -9.30 -17.39 10.17
N GLY A 201 -9.84 -16.31 9.57
CA GLY A 201 -9.21 -15.61 8.46
C GLY A 201 -7.86 -14.98 8.84
N LEU A 202 -7.80 -14.22 9.95
CA LEU A 202 -6.56 -13.61 10.43
C LEU A 202 -5.52 -14.68 10.81
N ARG A 203 -5.92 -15.75 11.51
CA ARG A 203 -5.04 -16.88 11.83
C ARG A 203 -4.44 -17.53 10.58
N TYR A 204 -5.28 -17.77 9.57
CA TYR A 204 -4.81 -18.31 8.29
C TYR A 204 -3.77 -17.40 7.64
N MET A 205 -4.05 -16.10 7.58
CA MET A 205 -3.16 -15.14 6.94
C MET A 205 -1.84 -14.98 7.70
N ASN A 206 -1.87 -14.89 9.03
CA ASN A 206 -0.66 -14.83 9.86
C ASN A 206 0.22 -16.08 9.71
N ALA A 207 -0.38 -17.26 9.59
CA ALA A 207 0.35 -18.51 9.40
C ALA A 207 0.92 -18.66 7.98
N THR A 208 0.21 -18.16 6.95
CA THR A 208 0.55 -18.38 5.54
C THR A 208 1.42 -17.25 4.98
N TYR A 209 1.22 -16.02 5.42
CA TYR A 209 1.85 -14.80 4.88
C TYR A 209 2.46 -13.91 5.99
N PRO A 210 3.29 -14.45 6.91
CA PRO A 210 3.75 -13.73 8.11
C PRO A 210 4.53 -12.45 7.79
N ASP A 211 5.24 -12.41 6.65
CA ASP A 211 6.07 -11.27 6.23
C ASP A 211 5.30 -10.22 5.44
N GLN A 212 4.11 -10.57 4.90
CA GLN A 212 3.31 -9.71 4.03
C GLN A 212 1.99 -9.27 4.66
N PHE A 213 1.63 -9.81 5.84
CA PHE A 213 0.35 -9.58 6.46
C PHE A 213 0.47 -9.07 7.90
N ILE A 214 -0.38 -8.11 8.24
CA ILE A 214 -0.59 -7.59 9.59
C ILE A 214 -2.09 -7.54 9.84
N GLY A 215 -2.59 -8.45 10.68
CA GLY A 215 -3.98 -8.44 11.15
C GLY A 215 -4.12 -7.57 12.39
N ILE A 216 -5.22 -6.84 12.52
CA ILE A 216 -5.58 -6.04 13.70
C ILE A 216 -7.06 -6.25 13.97
N ALA A 217 -7.40 -6.93 15.07
CA ALA A 217 -8.76 -7.18 15.50
C ALA A 217 -9.25 -6.04 16.42
N VAL A 218 -10.13 -5.20 15.92
CA VAL A 218 -10.70 -4.06 16.62
C VAL A 218 -12.03 -4.46 17.26
N HIS A 219 -12.03 -4.73 18.52
CA HIS A 219 -13.19 -5.20 19.27
C HIS A 219 -14.22 -4.09 19.51
N ASN A 220 -15.49 -4.46 19.50
CA ASN A 220 -16.63 -3.58 19.75
C ASN A 220 -17.64 -4.22 20.71
N GLY A 221 -18.00 -3.51 21.79
CA GLY A 221 -19.05 -3.91 22.71
C GLY A 221 -18.71 -5.12 23.60
N ASP A 222 -17.44 -5.36 23.82
CA ASP A 222 -16.91 -6.35 24.77
C ASP A 222 -15.74 -5.79 25.59
N MET A 223 -15.06 -6.65 26.36
CA MET A 223 -14.02 -6.24 27.31
C MET A 223 -12.76 -5.66 26.65
N TYR A 224 -12.51 -5.95 25.36
CA TYR A 224 -11.34 -5.47 24.62
C TYR A 224 -11.64 -4.26 23.75
N THR A 225 -12.74 -3.57 23.98
CA THR A 225 -13.19 -2.43 23.17
C THR A 225 -12.28 -1.21 23.32
N VAL A 226 -11.64 -0.79 22.24
CA VAL A 226 -10.89 0.49 22.12
C VAL A 226 -11.81 1.54 21.49
N ASN A 227 -12.33 2.46 22.29
CA ASN A 227 -13.44 3.34 21.91
C ASN A 227 -13.16 4.26 20.71
N ASN A 228 -11.99 4.92 20.64
CA ASN A 228 -11.62 5.78 19.52
C ASN A 228 -11.45 4.96 18.23
N TYR A 229 -10.79 3.80 18.31
CA TYR A 229 -10.51 2.95 17.16
C TYR A 229 -11.78 2.34 16.60
N LYS A 230 -12.62 1.70 17.44
CA LYS A 230 -13.88 1.13 16.97
C LYS A 230 -14.81 2.18 16.35
N THR A 231 -14.86 3.38 16.93
CA THR A 231 -15.73 4.46 16.43
C THR A 231 -15.25 4.99 15.10
N TRP A 232 -13.94 5.06 14.92
CA TRP A 232 -13.34 5.44 13.63
C TRP A 232 -13.63 4.38 12.57
N LEU A 233 -13.38 3.11 12.87
CA LEU A 233 -13.52 2.00 11.94
C LEU A 233 -14.98 1.72 11.55
N ALA A 234 -15.92 1.90 12.50
CA ALA A 234 -17.35 1.70 12.27
C ALA A 234 -17.97 2.62 11.19
N LYS A 235 -17.29 3.72 10.84
CA LYS A 235 -17.74 4.61 9.73
C LYS A 235 -17.70 3.91 8.37
N TYR A 236 -16.97 2.83 8.24
CA TYR A 236 -16.75 2.09 6.99
C TYR A 236 -17.54 0.78 6.92
N PHE A 237 -18.23 0.39 8.00
CA PHE A 237 -18.88 -0.91 8.13
C PHE A 237 -20.40 -0.80 8.23
N ASP A 238 -21.08 -1.66 7.48
CA ASP A 238 -22.54 -1.83 7.60
C ASP A 238 -22.92 -2.92 8.63
N GLY A 239 -21.92 -3.64 9.18
CA GLY A 239 -22.11 -4.73 10.13
C GLY A 239 -20.81 -5.46 10.48
N TYR A 240 -20.91 -6.54 11.25
CA TYR A 240 -19.79 -7.34 11.74
C TYR A 240 -19.94 -8.81 11.36
N PRO A 241 -18.84 -9.58 11.05
CA PRO A 241 -17.49 -9.03 10.89
C PRO A 241 -17.33 -8.27 9.57
N ASN A 242 -16.46 -7.28 9.58
CA ASN A 242 -16.08 -6.57 8.37
C ASN A 242 -14.66 -6.07 8.51
N CYS A 243 -13.94 -5.79 7.42
CA CYS A 243 -12.57 -5.30 7.49
C CYS A 243 -12.21 -4.35 6.34
N LEU A 244 -11.18 -3.54 6.56
CA LEU A 244 -10.49 -2.75 5.54
C LEU A 244 -9.09 -3.32 5.31
N ALA A 245 -8.64 -3.38 4.06
CA ALA A 245 -7.26 -3.67 3.71
C ALA A 245 -6.56 -2.37 3.33
N ASN A 246 -5.46 -2.04 4.02
CA ASN A 246 -4.68 -0.81 3.85
C ASN A 246 -5.52 0.48 3.83
N ARG A 247 -6.69 0.48 4.47
CA ARG A 247 -7.67 1.61 4.48
C ARG A 247 -8.09 2.04 3.07
N SER A 248 -8.01 1.12 2.10
CA SER A 248 -8.30 1.39 0.69
C SER A 248 -9.48 0.59 0.18
N GLY A 249 -10.30 1.25 -0.63
CA GLY A 249 -11.48 0.64 -1.25
C GLY A 249 -12.62 0.37 -0.27
N LYS A 250 -13.47 -0.62 -0.61
CA LYS A 250 -14.64 -0.99 0.19
C LYS A 250 -14.29 -2.05 1.24
N ALA A 251 -14.97 -1.95 2.37
CA ALA A 251 -14.94 -2.97 3.40
C ALA A 251 -15.49 -4.31 2.88
N PHE A 252 -15.01 -5.42 3.46
CA PHE A 252 -15.36 -6.77 3.06
C PHE A 252 -15.28 -7.74 4.25
N ILE A 253 -15.90 -8.92 4.10
CA ILE A 253 -15.90 -9.95 5.15
C ILE A 253 -14.50 -10.59 5.24
N PRO A 254 -13.87 -10.67 6.43
CA PRO A 254 -12.50 -11.16 6.65
C PRO A 254 -12.37 -12.70 6.63
N GLU A 255 -12.99 -13.37 5.65
CA GLU A 255 -12.78 -14.80 5.40
C GLU A 255 -11.42 -15.03 4.76
N ALA A 256 -10.75 -16.13 5.07
CA ALA A 256 -9.42 -16.48 4.56
C ALA A 256 -9.31 -16.32 3.02
N ALA A 257 -10.29 -16.82 2.27
CA ALA A 257 -10.30 -16.71 0.80
C ALA A 257 -10.42 -15.26 0.30
N ASN A 258 -11.15 -14.40 1.02
CA ASN A 258 -11.30 -12.99 0.66
C ASN A 258 -10.01 -12.22 0.96
N LEU A 259 -9.40 -12.47 2.12
CA LEU A 259 -8.13 -11.87 2.54
C LEU A 259 -7.00 -12.26 1.58
N GLU A 260 -6.86 -13.55 1.29
CA GLU A 260 -5.85 -14.05 0.36
C GLU A 260 -6.02 -13.48 -1.05
N ARG A 261 -7.27 -13.43 -1.56
CA ARG A 261 -7.56 -12.80 -2.85
C ARG A 261 -7.18 -11.33 -2.86
N ARG A 262 -7.42 -10.60 -1.75
CA ARG A 262 -7.07 -9.19 -1.62
C ARG A 262 -5.56 -8.99 -1.60
N LEU A 263 -4.82 -9.83 -0.86
CA LEU A 263 -3.36 -9.80 -0.83
C LEU A 263 -2.77 -10.06 -2.24
N LYS A 264 -3.25 -11.10 -2.92
CA LYS A 264 -2.78 -11.45 -4.28
C LYS A 264 -3.15 -10.42 -5.36
N ALA A 265 -4.15 -9.58 -5.10
CA ALA A 265 -4.54 -8.50 -5.99
C ALA A 265 -3.82 -7.17 -5.71
N MET A 266 -3.20 -7.05 -4.56
CA MET A 266 -2.41 -5.88 -4.18
C MET A 266 -1.08 -5.90 -4.94
N ASP A 267 -0.60 -4.72 -5.35
CA ASP A 267 0.79 -4.59 -5.79
C ASP A 267 1.72 -4.85 -4.59
N GLU A 268 2.58 -5.86 -4.72
CA GLU A 268 3.52 -6.26 -3.67
C GLU A 268 4.70 -5.29 -3.52
N LYS A 269 4.83 -4.33 -4.43
CA LYS A 269 5.90 -3.35 -4.43
C LYS A 269 5.56 -2.18 -3.50
N ALA A 270 6.57 -1.71 -2.76
CA ALA A 270 6.52 -0.48 -1.97
C ALA A 270 7.73 0.41 -2.27
N GLU A 271 7.51 1.73 -2.26
CA GLU A 271 8.57 2.71 -2.45
C GLU A 271 9.36 3.01 -1.18
N CYS A 272 8.92 2.54 -0.03
CA CYS A 272 9.61 2.77 1.24
C CYS A 272 9.71 1.49 2.07
N ASP A 273 10.80 1.42 2.86
CA ASP A 273 10.98 0.45 3.94
C ASP A 273 10.72 1.10 5.28
N ILE A 274 10.28 0.29 6.24
CA ILE A 274 10.13 0.68 7.64
C ILE A 274 10.80 -0.36 8.51
N GLN A 275 11.88 0.05 9.18
CA GLN A 275 12.46 -0.69 10.29
C GLN A 275 11.79 -0.21 11.58
N PHE A 276 11.28 -1.14 12.35
CA PHE A 276 10.46 -0.83 13.52
C PHE A 276 10.83 -1.70 14.71
N THR A 277 10.94 -1.08 15.88
CA THR A 277 11.13 -1.76 17.14
C THR A 277 10.27 -1.13 18.23
N ALA A 278 9.84 -1.95 19.21
CA ALA A 278 9.06 -1.52 20.33
C ALA A 278 9.65 -2.09 21.64
N GLN A 279 9.79 -1.26 22.66
CA GLN A 279 10.37 -1.64 23.95
C GLN A 279 9.49 -1.18 25.09
N LEU A 280 9.28 -2.07 26.06
CA LEU A 280 8.55 -1.79 27.30
C LEU A 280 9.52 -1.59 28.45
N ALA A 281 9.44 -0.44 29.13
CA ALA A 281 10.19 -0.13 30.33
C ALA A 281 9.34 0.73 31.26
N ASP A 282 9.30 0.38 32.55
CA ASP A 282 8.64 1.18 33.59
C ASP A 282 7.20 1.61 33.23
N GLY A 283 6.42 0.72 32.58
CA GLY A 283 5.05 0.99 32.15
C GLY A 283 4.94 1.89 30.92
N THR A 284 6.04 2.15 30.22
CA THR A 284 6.08 2.96 29.00
C THR A 284 6.51 2.09 27.82
N ILE A 285 5.78 2.15 26.69
CA ILE A 285 6.20 1.55 25.44
C ILE A 285 6.84 2.65 24.58
N SER A 286 8.08 2.43 24.16
CA SER A 286 8.82 3.30 23.26
C SER A 286 8.95 2.64 21.88
N PHE A 287 8.52 3.35 20.85
CA PHE A 287 8.57 2.96 19.45
C PHE A 287 9.74 3.67 18.76
N HIS A 288 10.57 2.91 18.07
CA HIS A 288 11.63 3.43 17.22
C HIS A 288 11.34 3.02 15.78
N THR A 289 11.19 3.99 14.93
CA THR A 289 10.86 3.82 13.51
C THR A 289 11.93 4.46 12.66
N THR A 290 12.46 3.73 11.68
CA THR A 290 13.36 4.26 10.66
C THR A 290 12.73 4.02 9.30
N THR A 291 12.45 5.08 8.55
CA THR A 291 11.82 5.01 7.22
C THR A 291 12.83 5.44 6.16
N THR A 292 12.92 4.67 5.08
CA THR A 292 13.80 4.95 3.93
C THR A 292 13.00 4.84 2.64
N PHE A 293 13.09 5.85 1.77
CA PHE A 293 12.39 5.88 0.48
C PHE A 293 13.35 5.64 -0.68
N LEU A 294 12.88 4.95 -1.71
CA LEU A 294 13.64 4.71 -2.95
C LEU A 294 13.83 5.97 -3.78
N THR A 295 12.89 6.92 -3.68
CA THR A 295 12.88 8.14 -4.50
C THR A 295 12.66 9.37 -3.66
N THR A 296 13.20 10.49 -4.12
CA THR A 296 12.93 11.81 -3.52
C THR A 296 11.45 12.14 -3.63
N LYS A 297 10.85 12.61 -2.54
CA LYS A 297 9.48 13.11 -2.49
C LYS A 297 9.50 14.61 -2.17
N GLN A 298 8.74 15.37 -2.92
CA GLN A 298 8.48 16.77 -2.63
C GLN A 298 7.10 16.92 -2.00
N GLU A 299 6.95 17.86 -1.07
CA GLU A 299 5.68 18.17 -0.42
C GLU A 299 4.99 16.93 0.20
N SER A 300 5.80 16.04 0.80
CA SER A 300 5.27 14.86 1.49
C SER A 300 4.47 15.28 2.71
N ASN A 301 3.38 14.56 2.98
CA ASN A 301 2.51 14.80 4.12
C ASN A 301 2.21 13.50 4.87
N TYR A 302 3.16 12.59 4.92
CA TYR A 302 2.97 11.31 5.59
C TYR A 302 2.68 11.48 7.08
N ARG A 303 1.85 10.56 7.59
CA ARG A 303 1.50 10.47 9.00
C ARG A 303 1.85 9.07 9.52
N MET A 304 2.07 8.94 10.82
CA MET A 304 2.28 7.64 11.46
C MET A 304 1.23 7.41 12.55
N ALA A 305 0.65 6.21 12.56
CA ALA A 305 -0.14 5.70 13.67
C ALA A 305 0.54 4.43 14.22
N TYR A 306 0.50 4.27 15.54
CA TYR A 306 1.04 3.12 16.23
C TYR A 306 -0.10 2.33 16.85
N VAL A 307 -0.15 1.03 16.60
CA VAL A 307 -1.15 0.14 17.18
C VAL A 307 -0.45 -0.82 18.12
N VAL A 308 -0.94 -0.94 19.36
CA VAL A 308 -0.51 -1.98 20.28
C VAL A 308 -1.56 -3.08 20.28
N CYS A 309 -1.11 -4.31 20.12
CA CYS A 309 -1.95 -5.50 20.12
C CYS A 309 -1.42 -6.55 21.10
N GLU A 310 -2.31 -7.44 21.52
CA GLU A 310 -1.97 -8.61 22.32
C GLU A 310 -2.56 -9.86 21.71
N ASP A 311 -1.78 -10.93 21.73
CA ASP A 311 -2.18 -12.27 21.29
C ASP A 311 -2.61 -13.11 22.51
N GLN A 312 -3.30 -14.22 22.23
CA GLN A 312 -3.68 -15.21 23.22
C GLN A 312 -4.61 -14.72 24.34
N LEU A 313 -5.38 -13.65 24.08
CA LEU A 313 -6.33 -13.11 25.05
C LEU A 313 -7.56 -14.01 25.20
N PRO A 314 -7.99 -14.34 26.47
CA PRO A 314 -9.14 -15.20 26.72
C PRO A 314 -10.46 -14.49 26.42
N ILE A 315 -11.38 -15.16 25.73
CA ILE A 315 -12.71 -14.61 25.43
C ILE A 315 -13.77 -15.72 25.35
N THR A 316 -15.01 -15.39 25.71
CA THR A 316 -16.17 -16.24 25.45
C THR A 316 -16.84 -15.75 24.16
N GLN A 317 -16.51 -16.37 23.05
CA GLN A 317 -17.00 -16.00 21.70
C GLN A 317 -18.35 -16.64 21.40
N ASN A 318 -19.35 -15.85 20.99
CA ASN A 318 -20.54 -16.40 20.35
C ASN A 318 -20.14 -17.10 19.04
N ASN A 319 -20.67 -18.30 18.82
CA ASN A 319 -20.29 -19.15 17.70
C ASN A 319 -21.54 -19.66 16.96
N TYR A 320 -21.79 -19.11 15.75
CA TYR A 320 -22.90 -19.57 14.91
C TYR A 320 -22.57 -20.80 14.06
N TYR A 321 -21.31 -21.25 14.08
CA TYR A 321 -20.87 -22.46 13.38
C TYR A 321 -21.02 -23.73 14.23
N ALA A 322 -21.32 -23.60 15.52
CA ALA A 322 -21.50 -24.73 16.43
C ALA A 322 -22.48 -25.76 15.88
N GLY A 323 -22.05 -27.04 15.80
CA GLY A 323 -22.83 -28.14 15.26
C GLY A 323 -22.83 -28.28 13.72
N GLY A 324 -22.08 -27.39 13.01
CA GLY A 324 -21.84 -27.55 11.56
C GLY A 324 -22.99 -27.14 10.62
N GLU A 325 -24.10 -26.62 11.17
CA GLU A 325 -25.27 -26.22 10.31
C GLU A 325 -24.92 -25.09 9.33
N ASN A 326 -23.96 -24.23 9.70
CA ASN A 326 -23.47 -23.12 8.85
C ASN A 326 -22.17 -23.47 8.11
N GLY A 327 -21.82 -24.75 8.05
CA GLY A 327 -20.62 -25.25 7.39
C GLY A 327 -19.40 -25.34 8.31
N GLU A 328 -18.27 -25.73 7.74
CA GLU A 328 -16.98 -25.80 8.42
C GLU A 328 -16.38 -24.40 8.57
N MET A 329 -15.76 -24.12 9.73
CA MET A 329 -15.10 -22.86 10.02
C MET A 329 -13.88 -23.09 10.92
N GLY A 330 -12.89 -23.81 10.41
CA GLY A 330 -11.60 -24.01 11.05
C GLY A 330 -11.66 -24.65 12.43
N GLY A 331 -12.60 -25.59 12.64
CA GLY A 331 -12.81 -26.31 13.90
C GLY A 331 -13.83 -25.67 14.85
N PHE A 332 -14.39 -24.49 14.50
CA PHE A 332 -15.43 -23.86 15.33
C PHE A 332 -16.76 -24.61 15.28
N GLU A 333 -17.02 -25.43 14.24
CA GLU A 333 -18.15 -26.32 14.14
C GLU A 333 -18.18 -27.36 15.26
N ASP A 334 -17.03 -27.74 15.80
CA ASP A 334 -16.88 -28.68 16.90
C ASP A 334 -16.97 -28.03 18.29
N LEU A 335 -16.97 -26.67 18.34
CA LEU A 335 -17.04 -25.90 19.57
C LEU A 335 -18.50 -25.54 19.92
N PRO A 336 -18.81 -25.30 21.21
CA PRO A 336 -20.14 -24.89 21.64
C PRO A 336 -20.55 -23.51 21.09
N LYS A 337 -21.86 -23.19 21.16
CA LYS A 337 -22.43 -21.88 20.76
C LYS A 337 -21.81 -20.68 21.52
N LYS A 338 -21.28 -20.92 22.71
CA LYS A 338 -20.43 -20.01 23.47
C LYS A 338 -19.10 -20.70 23.67
N ALA A 339 -18.14 -20.37 22.83
CA ALA A 339 -16.82 -20.99 22.82
C ALA A 339 -15.86 -20.20 23.69
N GLU A 340 -15.29 -20.84 24.72
CA GLU A 340 -14.18 -20.29 25.49
C GLU A 340 -12.90 -20.53 24.68
N ILE A 341 -12.31 -19.46 24.17
CA ILE A 341 -11.15 -19.51 23.28
C ILE A 341 -10.14 -18.45 23.66
N LYS A 342 -8.97 -18.52 23.06
CA LYS A 342 -8.01 -17.43 23.00
C LYS A 342 -8.04 -16.79 21.62
N VAL A 343 -7.99 -15.47 21.56
CA VAL A 343 -7.94 -14.68 20.33
C VAL A 343 -6.61 -13.96 20.20
N ASP A 344 -6.21 -13.72 18.98
CA ASP A 344 -4.95 -13.09 18.60
C ASP A 344 -5.23 -11.76 17.91
N ASP A 345 -4.18 -10.94 17.71
CA ASP A 345 -4.24 -9.67 16.99
C ASP A 345 -5.16 -8.61 17.63
N VAL A 346 -5.49 -8.74 18.91
CA VAL A 346 -6.46 -7.86 19.59
C VAL A 346 -5.86 -6.49 19.82
N ALA A 347 -6.42 -5.47 19.22
CA ALA A 347 -5.99 -4.08 19.42
C ALA A 347 -6.30 -3.61 20.84
N LEU A 348 -5.27 -3.20 21.58
CA LEU A 348 -5.36 -2.58 22.90
C LEU A 348 -5.34 -1.05 22.81
N GLY A 349 -4.87 -0.47 21.71
CA GLY A 349 -4.84 0.96 21.49
C GLY A 349 -4.30 1.34 20.12
N ILE A 350 -4.67 2.56 19.67
CA ILE A 350 -4.10 3.21 18.51
C ILE A 350 -3.67 4.62 18.85
N TYR A 351 -2.45 5.01 18.51
CA TYR A 351 -1.78 6.21 19.00
C TYR A 351 -1.14 7.04 17.88
N PRO A 352 -1.23 8.39 17.95
CA PRO A 352 -2.06 9.14 18.90
C PRO A 352 -3.55 9.02 18.61
N SER A 353 -3.92 8.68 17.38
CA SER A 353 -5.27 8.49 16.87
C SER A 353 -5.27 7.64 15.61
N PRO A 354 -6.43 7.15 15.11
CA PRO A 354 -6.51 6.45 13.84
C PRO A 354 -6.05 7.28 12.63
N GLU A 355 -6.15 8.60 12.69
CA GLU A 355 -5.71 9.52 11.64
C GLU A 355 -4.18 9.70 11.60
N GLY A 356 -3.49 9.23 12.64
CA GLY A 356 -2.05 9.32 12.76
C GLY A 356 -1.51 10.70 13.20
N MET A 357 -0.23 10.73 13.48
CA MET A 357 0.56 11.91 13.85
C MET A 357 1.11 12.58 12.59
N GLU A 358 1.01 13.89 12.53
CA GLU A 358 1.62 14.75 11.51
C GLU A 358 3.10 15.02 11.83
N ASP A 359 3.82 15.60 10.87
CA ASP A 359 5.23 16.05 11.00
C ASP A 359 6.21 14.93 11.42
N VAL A 360 5.89 13.68 11.12
CA VAL A 360 6.75 12.51 11.42
C VAL A 360 7.88 12.33 10.41
N LEU A 361 7.73 12.91 9.22
CA LEU A 361 8.72 12.96 8.15
C LEU A 361 8.79 14.39 7.60
N PRO A 362 9.94 14.85 7.06
CA PRO A 362 10.04 16.18 6.47
C PRO A 362 9.20 16.28 5.18
N GLN A 363 8.82 17.49 4.79
CA GLN A 363 8.10 17.73 3.54
C GLN A 363 8.92 17.30 2.31
N THR A 364 10.24 17.50 2.35
CA THR A 364 11.14 16.97 1.33
C THR A 364 11.85 15.75 1.89
N ILE A 365 11.63 14.60 1.27
CA ILE A 365 12.29 13.33 1.57
C ILE A 365 13.32 13.08 0.48
N GLU A 366 14.57 12.90 0.87
CA GLU A 366 15.64 12.54 -0.06
C GLU A 366 15.68 11.03 -0.25
N ALA A 367 15.93 10.57 -1.49
CA ALA A 367 16.06 9.16 -1.81
C ALA A 367 17.19 8.51 -0.99
N GLU A 368 16.94 7.28 -0.55
CA GLU A 368 17.89 6.43 0.20
C GLU A 368 18.36 7.01 1.54
N GLN A 369 17.81 8.16 1.99
CA GLN A 369 18.06 8.69 3.32
C GLN A 369 17.17 8.01 4.35
N ALA A 370 17.76 7.65 5.49
CA ALA A 370 17.06 7.12 6.65
C ALA A 370 16.50 8.28 7.51
N TYR A 371 15.21 8.19 7.85
CA TYR A 371 14.52 9.14 8.72
C TYR A 371 14.07 8.41 9.99
N GLU A 372 14.57 8.86 11.13
CA GLU A 372 14.26 8.28 12.42
C GLU A 372 13.11 9.05 13.09
N HIS A 373 12.18 8.32 13.69
CA HIS A 373 11.11 8.85 14.52
C HIS A 373 10.97 8.02 15.78
N VAL A 374 10.92 8.66 16.93
CA VAL A 374 10.72 8.03 18.24
C VAL A 374 9.45 8.55 18.86
N TYR A 375 8.59 7.65 19.29
CA TYR A 375 7.34 7.98 19.98
C TYR A 375 7.15 7.07 21.19
N SER A 376 6.62 7.61 22.28
CA SER A 376 6.39 6.83 23.50
C SER A 376 4.98 7.05 24.05
N ILE A 377 4.42 6.02 24.61
CA ILE A 377 3.10 6.00 25.24
C ILE A 377 3.14 5.32 26.60
N ASP A 378 2.20 5.63 27.44
CA ASP A 378 1.90 4.77 28.59
C ASP A 378 1.37 3.42 28.06
N ALA A 379 1.90 2.31 28.56
CA ALA A 379 1.46 0.98 28.14
C ALA A 379 -0.04 0.80 28.46
N PRO A 380 -0.85 0.36 27.48
CA PRO A 380 -2.23 0.01 27.78
C PRO A 380 -2.26 -1.18 28.75
N TYR A 381 -3.41 -1.37 29.42
CA TYR A 381 -3.61 -2.60 30.21
C TYR A 381 -3.48 -3.81 29.28
N HIS A 382 -2.72 -4.81 29.69
CA HIS A 382 -2.45 -6.06 28.99
C HIS A 382 -2.31 -7.20 30.00
N ASP A 383 -2.47 -8.43 29.53
CA ASP A 383 -2.43 -9.61 30.38
C ASP A 383 -0.99 -10.15 30.52
N GLU A 384 -0.25 -10.27 29.40
CA GLU A 384 1.07 -10.92 29.37
C GLU A 384 2.04 -10.15 28.47
N ASP A 385 3.15 -9.66 29.04
CA ASP A 385 4.19 -8.92 28.28
C ASP A 385 4.70 -9.68 27.06
N ASP A 386 4.85 -11.00 27.15
CA ASP A 386 5.37 -11.84 26.07
C ASP A 386 4.43 -11.95 24.85
N ASN A 387 3.15 -11.61 25.02
CA ASN A 387 2.14 -11.64 23.97
C ASN A 387 1.92 -10.28 23.30
N LEU A 388 2.57 -9.23 23.83
CA LEU A 388 2.48 -7.88 23.26
C LEU A 388 3.26 -7.75 21.98
N TRP A 389 2.63 -7.12 20.99
CA TRP A 389 3.28 -6.66 19.79
C TRP A 389 2.72 -5.29 19.37
N ALA A 390 3.45 -4.60 18.53
CA ALA A 390 3.02 -3.32 18.01
C ALA A 390 3.22 -3.26 16.50
N ALA A 391 2.43 -2.41 15.84
CA ALA A 391 2.60 -2.04 14.45
C ALA A 391 2.73 -0.53 14.30
N VAL A 392 3.55 -0.11 13.34
CA VAL A 392 3.54 1.24 12.80
C VAL A 392 2.88 1.24 11.45
N LEU A 393 1.93 2.16 11.25
CA LEU A 393 1.19 2.37 10.02
C LEU A 393 1.65 3.71 9.42
N LEU A 394 2.29 3.68 8.26
CA LEU A 394 2.61 4.88 7.51
C LEU A 394 1.43 5.23 6.60
N LEU A 395 0.85 6.39 6.82
CA LEU A 395 -0.35 6.85 6.15
C LEU A 395 -0.02 7.93 5.14
N ASP A 396 -0.67 7.90 3.98
CA ASP A 396 -0.79 9.06 3.13
C ASP A 396 -1.71 10.09 3.80
N GLY A 397 -1.20 11.28 4.09
CA GLY A 397 -1.95 12.29 4.84
C GLY A 397 -3.12 12.92 4.08
N ALA A 398 -3.19 12.77 2.75
CA ALA A 398 -4.29 13.27 1.95
C ALA A 398 -5.45 12.28 1.89
N THR A 399 -5.15 10.99 1.76
CA THR A 399 -6.16 9.93 1.60
C THR A 399 -6.46 9.17 2.89
N GLY A 400 -5.50 9.10 3.81
CA GLY A 400 -5.54 8.27 5.01
C GLY A 400 -5.25 6.79 4.73
N GLU A 401 -4.91 6.42 3.49
CA GLU A 401 -4.54 5.06 3.13
C GLU A 401 -3.19 4.66 3.73
N ILE A 402 -3.04 3.39 4.09
CA ILE A 402 -1.78 2.84 4.59
C ILE A 402 -0.90 2.52 3.38
N VAL A 403 0.22 3.25 3.25
CA VAL A 403 1.17 3.07 2.15
C VAL A 403 2.21 2.00 2.45
N GLN A 404 2.59 1.86 3.74
CA GLN A 404 3.49 0.82 4.24
C GLN A 404 3.27 0.62 5.73
N ALA A 405 3.67 -0.53 6.27
CA ALA A 405 3.60 -0.84 7.69
C ALA A 405 4.73 -1.80 8.12
N ALA A 406 5.00 -1.81 9.40
CA ALA A 406 5.86 -2.81 10.02
C ALA A 406 5.28 -3.24 11.37
N LYS A 407 5.56 -4.49 11.80
CA LYS A 407 5.21 -4.98 13.13
C LYS A 407 6.43 -5.55 13.85
N ALA A 408 6.45 -5.43 15.16
CA ALA A 408 7.47 -5.98 16.03
C ALA A 408 6.87 -6.44 17.37
N LYS A 409 7.48 -7.44 17.99
CA LYS A 409 7.19 -7.75 19.40
C LYS A 409 7.59 -6.57 20.27
N VAL A 410 6.81 -6.30 21.30
CA VAL A 410 7.20 -5.37 22.36
C VAL A 410 8.14 -6.12 23.30
N LEU A 411 9.41 -5.72 23.35
CA LEU A 411 10.43 -6.40 24.12
C LEU A 411 10.75 -5.61 25.40
N PRO A 412 11.10 -6.28 26.53
CA PRO A 412 11.64 -5.57 27.68
C PRO A 412 12.88 -4.75 27.29
N ALA A 413 13.03 -3.56 27.85
CA ALA A 413 14.16 -2.66 27.54
C ALA A 413 15.55 -3.27 27.84
N THR A 414 15.61 -4.29 28.70
CA THR A 414 16.83 -5.06 28.99
C THR A 414 17.14 -6.12 27.94
N SER A 415 16.22 -6.38 27.01
CA SER A 415 16.44 -7.31 25.89
C SER A 415 17.42 -6.69 24.92
N ILE A 416 18.62 -7.29 24.78
CA ILE A 416 19.50 -6.97 23.67
C ILE A 416 18.75 -7.44 22.41
N GLN A 417 18.20 -6.51 21.65
CA GLN A 417 17.69 -6.83 20.34
C GLN A 417 18.88 -7.40 19.53
N GLY A 418 18.82 -8.69 19.24
CA GLY A 418 19.70 -9.24 18.21
C GLY A 418 19.50 -8.37 16.98
N VAL A 419 20.56 -7.76 16.49
CA VAL A 419 20.60 -7.10 15.17
C VAL A 419 19.88 -8.08 14.24
N ALA A 420 18.67 -7.71 13.76
CA ALA A 420 17.99 -8.49 12.75
C ALA A 420 19.02 -8.76 11.67
N ASP A 421 19.18 -10.03 11.28
CA ASP A 421 20.13 -10.43 10.25
C ASP A 421 19.92 -9.54 9.03
N GLN A 422 20.67 -8.46 8.98
CA GLN A 422 20.90 -7.76 7.73
C GLN A 422 21.51 -8.81 6.79
N PRO A 423 21.04 -8.97 5.56
CA PRO A 423 21.72 -9.81 4.60
C PRO A 423 23.17 -9.37 4.60
N ALA A 424 24.05 -10.29 4.97
CA ALA A 424 25.45 -10.05 5.30
C ALA A 424 26.08 -9.08 4.30
N THR A 425 26.24 -7.82 4.71
CA THR A 425 27.28 -6.98 4.11
C THR A 425 28.55 -7.81 4.15
N THR A 426 29.22 -7.93 3.02
CA THR A 426 30.48 -8.68 2.82
C THR A 426 31.29 -8.78 4.10
N PRO A 427 31.66 -9.98 4.57
CA PRO A 427 32.34 -10.15 5.83
C PRO A 427 33.53 -9.20 5.90
N ARG A 428 33.58 -8.31 6.88
CA ARG A 428 34.74 -7.42 7.06
C ARG A 428 35.98 -8.31 7.19
N GLU A 429 36.82 -8.31 6.18
CA GLU A 429 38.05 -9.04 6.23
C GLU A 429 38.94 -8.49 7.34
N GLY A 430 39.44 -9.36 8.19
CA GLY A 430 40.32 -8.97 9.27
C GLY A 430 40.16 -9.82 10.53
N ILE A 431 41.02 -9.51 11.51
CA ILE A 431 41.00 -10.11 12.85
C ILE A 431 40.49 -9.09 13.82
N PHE A 432 39.51 -9.49 14.63
CA PHE A 432 38.86 -8.61 15.63
C PHE A 432 38.81 -9.33 17.01
N ASN A 433 38.89 -8.60 18.09
CA ASN A 433 38.56 -9.10 19.42
C ASN A 433 37.05 -9.13 19.66
N LEU A 434 36.61 -9.63 20.81
CA LEU A 434 35.19 -9.68 21.18
C LEU A 434 34.53 -8.31 21.36
N GLN A 435 35.31 -7.24 21.54
CA GLN A 435 34.86 -5.85 21.64
C GLN A 435 34.78 -5.18 20.24
N GLY A 436 35.01 -5.93 19.15
CA GLY A 436 34.94 -5.39 17.78
C GLY A 436 36.16 -4.58 17.35
N GLN A 437 37.25 -4.52 18.15
CA GLN A 437 38.47 -3.79 17.80
C GLN A 437 39.31 -4.64 16.84
N ARG A 438 39.78 -3.99 15.76
CA ARG A 438 40.63 -4.67 14.77
C ARG A 438 42.02 -4.96 15.33
N LEU A 439 42.46 -6.22 15.20
CA LEU A 439 43.76 -6.71 15.66
C LEU A 439 44.70 -6.88 14.47
N ARG A 440 45.99 -6.69 14.73
CA ARG A 440 47.04 -7.00 13.73
C ARG A 440 47.41 -8.48 13.67
N SER A 441 47.12 -9.23 14.75
CA SER A 441 47.37 -10.68 14.86
C SER A 441 46.43 -11.29 15.88
N LEU A 442 46.27 -12.62 15.85
CA LEU A 442 45.46 -13.37 16.81
C LEU A 442 46.00 -13.22 18.23
N GLN A 443 45.15 -12.79 19.18
CA GLN A 443 45.43 -12.75 20.61
C GLN A 443 45.05 -14.10 21.27
N HIS A 444 45.61 -14.42 22.41
CA HIS A 444 45.21 -15.57 23.21
C HIS A 444 43.74 -15.48 23.60
N GLY A 445 42.97 -16.53 23.40
CA GLY A 445 41.54 -16.55 23.61
C GLY A 445 40.73 -16.48 22.32
N ILE A 446 39.47 -16.01 22.39
CA ILE A 446 38.54 -15.96 21.26
C ILE A 446 38.79 -14.70 20.41
N ASN A 447 38.96 -14.90 19.13
CA ASN A 447 39.09 -13.88 18.11
C ASN A 447 37.97 -14.05 17.05
N ILE A 448 37.60 -13.01 16.33
CA ILE A 448 36.72 -13.04 15.16
C ILE A 448 37.57 -12.83 13.92
N VAL A 449 37.68 -13.84 13.07
CA VAL A 449 38.47 -13.79 11.82
C VAL A 449 37.51 -13.96 10.65
N ASN A 450 37.38 -12.93 9.83
CA ASN A 450 36.46 -12.92 8.68
C ASN A 450 35.06 -13.41 9.07
N GLY A 451 34.51 -12.87 10.20
CA GLY A 451 33.21 -13.22 10.72
C GLY A 451 33.06 -14.53 11.47
N LYS A 452 34.15 -15.34 11.56
CA LYS A 452 34.16 -16.66 12.26
C LYS A 452 34.91 -16.59 13.59
N LYS A 453 34.38 -17.26 14.62
CA LYS A 453 35.09 -17.41 15.91
C LYS A 453 36.28 -18.33 15.78
N VAL A 454 37.46 -17.87 16.17
CA VAL A 454 38.72 -18.63 16.18
C VAL A 454 39.32 -18.56 17.58
N LEU A 455 39.59 -19.71 18.20
CA LEU A 455 40.26 -19.81 19.49
C LEU A 455 41.77 -19.96 19.27
N LYS A 456 42.54 -18.98 19.73
CA LYS A 456 44.01 -19.13 19.84
C LYS A 456 44.33 -19.60 21.26
N ARG A 457 44.90 -20.79 21.38
CA ARG A 457 45.44 -21.38 22.61
C ARG A 457 46.81 -20.79 22.93
#